data_66533fda92406919e80bc0bc2ef6e4ec
#
_entry.id   66533fda92406919e80bc0bc2ef6e4ec
#
_cell.length_a   1.000
_cell.length_b   1.000
_cell.length_c   1.000
_cell.angle_alpha   90.00
_cell.angle_beta   90.00
_cell.angle_gamma   90.00
#
_symmetry.space_group_name_H-M   'P 1'
#
loop_
_entity.id
_entity.type
_entity.pdbx_description
1 polymer ?
#
loop_
_entity_poly.entity_id
_entity_poly.type
_entity_poly.pdbx_seq_one_letter_code
_entity_poly.pdbx_strand_id
1 'polypeptide(L)'
;MIIGYFLNTKDYYNLFIWKKRVLLLKIISQNTTNYGIQVPSDTILRINLAWCSSVKQLKDILEDHKNNSIFLDLPIKRIKPPNNKYTLDDLIPIISSSNQIKYFAISNVESPDDLEDYIEKIPTNIVLVPKIESPTAILNISEIVNVIPTDKKILMLDHDDLFAKILKNGEPVDNFKIYIQKLVDYCDSNKVILLRTIGVMFSDEEKRISD
;
A
#
# COMPACT_ATOMS: atom_id res chain seq x y z
N MET A 1 -13.98 5.50 9.84
CA MET A 1 -13.69 4.28 9.05
C MET A 1 -13.48 4.70 7.61
N ILE A 2 -12.25 4.67 7.14
CA ILE A 2 -11.95 5.02 5.74
C ILE A 2 -12.03 3.72 4.94
N ILE A 3 -13.08 3.57 4.15
CA ILE A 3 -13.19 2.50 3.16
C ILE A 3 -12.47 3.02 1.92
N GLY A 4 -11.24 2.59 1.71
CA GLY A 4 -10.49 2.88 0.50
C GLY A 4 -10.91 1.89 -0.59
N TYR A 5 -11.55 2.37 -1.64
CA TYR A 5 -11.73 1.61 -2.87
C TYR A 5 -10.52 1.87 -3.76
N PHE A 6 -9.81 0.82 -4.13
CA PHE A 6 -8.72 0.92 -5.08
C PHE A 6 -9.24 0.57 -6.47
N LEU A 7 -9.46 1.59 -7.28
CA LEU A 7 -9.91 1.44 -8.67
C LEU A 7 -8.72 1.50 -9.63
N ASN A 8 -8.78 0.76 -10.71
CA ASN A 8 -7.84 0.92 -11.81
C ASN A 8 -8.09 2.29 -12.47
N THR A 9 -7.03 3.00 -12.78
CA THR A 9 -7.00 4.43 -13.09
C THR A 9 -7.85 4.90 -14.28
N LYS A 10 -8.33 4.00 -15.14
CA LYS A 10 -9.21 4.36 -16.28
C LYS A 10 -10.66 4.66 -15.91
N ASP A 11 -11.10 4.32 -14.70
CA ASP A 11 -12.53 4.40 -14.34
C ASP A 11 -12.97 5.78 -13.84
N TYR A 12 -12.06 6.74 -13.69
CA TYR A 12 -12.41 8.09 -13.24
C TYR A 12 -13.17 8.94 -14.28
N TYR A 13 -13.08 8.57 -15.57
CA TYR A 13 -13.70 9.34 -16.66
C TYR A 13 -14.81 8.62 -17.41
N ASN A 14 -15.03 7.33 -17.16
CA ASN A 14 -16.08 6.57 -17.83
C ASN A 14 -16.88 5.71 -16.84
N LEU A 15 -17.78 6.35 -16.11
CA LEU A 15 -18.75 5.65 -15.26
C LEU A 15 -19.86 4.97 -16.08
N PHE A 16 -19.78 4.99 -17.39
CA PHE A 16 -20.70 4.34 -18.30
C PHE A 16 -19.97 3.48 -19.32
N ILE A 17 -20.28 2.18 -19.27
CA ILE A 17 -19.96 1.18 -20.28
C ILE A 17 -18.49 0.69 -20.27
N TRP A 18 -18.23 -0.47 -19.59
CA TRP A 18 -17.55 -1.63 -20.19
C TRP A 18 -17.52 -2.80 -19.21
N LYS A 19 -18.06 -3.94 -19.60
CA LYS A 19 -17.95 -5.25 -18.93
C LYS A 19 -16.51 -5.81 -19.02
N LYS A 20 -15.51 -5.13 -18.53
CA LYS A 20 -14.25 -5.77 -18.13
C LYS A 20 -14.34 -6.05 -16.64
N ARG A 21 -14.05 -7.29 -16.23
CA ARG A 21 -13.89 -7.66 -14.81
C ARG A 21 -12.78 -6.76 -14.23
N VAL A 22 -13.16 -5.64 -13.67
CA VAL A 22 -12.27 -4.84 -12.84
C VAL A 22 -11.98 -5.71 -11.62
N LEU A 23 -10.72 -6.06 -11.40
CA LEU A 23 -10.32 -6.72 -10.17
C LEU A 23 -10.41 -5.68 -9.05
N LEU A 24 -11.56 -5.60 -8.42
CA LEU A 24 -11.79 -4.71 -7.30
C LEU A 24 -11.15 -5.34 -6.05
N LEU A 25 -10.00 -4.84 -5.64
CA LEU A 25 -9.41 -5.17 -4.35
C LEU A 25 -10.04 -4.27 -3.29
N LYS A 26 -10.92 -4.84 -2.45
CA LYS A 26 -11.46 -4.12 -1.31
C LYS A 26 -10.45 -4.18 -0.17
N ILE A 27 -9.73 -3.09 0.06
CA ILE A 27 -8.76 -2.98 1.15
C ILE A 27 -9.30 -2.01 2.20
N ILE A 28 -9.41 -2.50 3.43
CA ILE A 28 -9.72 -1.66 4.59
C ILE A 28 -8.43 -1.42 5.35
N SER A 29 -8.10 -0.14 5.55
CA SER A 29 -6.99 0.28 6.40
C SER A 29 -7.53 0.73 7.74
N GLN A 30 -7.12 0.06 8.81
CA GLN A 30 -7.36 0.49 10.17
C GLN A 30 -6.08 1.10 10.75
N ASN A 31 -6.20 2.27 11.32
CA ASN A 31 -5.25 2.70 12.34
C ASN A 31 -5.59 1.91 13.60
N THR A 32 -4.74 1.08 14.00
CA THR A 32 -4.55 0.12 15.09
C THR A 32 -5.38 0.17 16.35
N THR A 33 -6.21 1.10 16.55
CA THR A 33 -7.05 1.12 17.73
C THR A 33 -8.30 0.35 17.43
N ASN A 34 -8.34 -0.74 18.06
CA ASN A 34 -9.38 -1.66 18.41
C ASN A 34 -10.80 -1.04 18.38
N TYR A 35 -11.37 -0.94 17.23
CA TYR A 35 -12.75 -0.46 17.13
C TYR A 35 -13.78 -1.57 17.30
N GLY A 36 -13.37 -2.82 17.52
CA GLY A 36 -14.28 -3.96 17.61
C GLY A 36 -15.19 -4.14 16.38
N ILE A 37 -14.81 -3.50 15.26
CA ILE A 37 -15.60 -3.52 14.04
C ILE A 37 -15.33 -4.83 13.31
N GLN A 38 -16.38 -5.58 13.03
CA GLN A 38 -16.26 -6.74 12.17
C GLN A 38 -15.92 -6.30 10.75
N VAL A 39 -14.79 -6.79 10.27
CA VAL A 39 -14.36 -6.58 8.88
C VAL A 39 -15.02 -7.65 8.00
N PRO A 40 -15.74 -7.29 6.93
CA PRO A 40 -16.32 -8.28 6.03
C PRO A 40 -15.27 -9.26 5.50
N SER A 41 -15.61 -10.55 5.42
CA SER A 41 -14.65 -11.61 5.06
C SER A 41 -14.13 -11.52 3.61
N ASP A 42 -14.83 -10.80 2.75
CA ASP A 42 -14.43 -10.55 1.35
C ASP A 42 -13.47 -9.35 1.20
N THR A 43 -13.05 -8.75 2.32
CA THR A 43 -12.14 -7.61 2.32
C THR A 43 -10.74 -8.00 2.78
N ILE A 44 -9.77 -7.26 2.27
CA ILE A 44 -8.38 -7.36 2.69
C ILE A 44 -8.15 -6.34 3.80
N LEU A 45 -7.67 -6.78 4.96
CA LEU A 45 -7.31 -5.89 6.05
C LEU A 45 -5.85 -5.46 5.89
N ARG A 46 -5.61 -4.15 5.72
CA ARG A 46 -4.27 -3.59 5.74
C ARG A 46 -3.85 -3.29 7.18
N ILE A 47 -2.77 -3.91 7.60
CA ILE A 47 -2.10 -3.64 8.89
C ILE A 47 -0.84 -2.81 8.60
N ASN A 48 -0.83 -1.57 9.03
CA ASN A 48 0.37 -0.72 8.94
C ASN A 48 1.20 -0.92 10.21
N LEU A 49 2.36 -1.56 10.07
CA LEU A 49 3.25 -1.90 11.18
C LEU A 49 3.80 -0.67 11.93
N ALA A 50 3.79 0.52 11.33
CA ALA A 50 4.13 1.73 12.06
C ALA A 50 3.24 1.95 13.30
N TRP A 51 1.99 1.49 13.24
CA TRP A 51 1.01 1.62 14.30
C TRP A 51 0.92 0.38 15.19
N CYS A 52 1.55 -0.71 14.82
CA CYS A 52 1.59 -1.92 15.60
C CYS A 52 2.79 -1.87 16.56
N SER A 53 2.54 -1.87 17.86
CA SER A 53 3.58 -1.61 18.88
C SER A 53 4.50 -2.81 19.14
N SER A 54 4.08 -4.01 18.78
CA SER A 54 4.85 -5.24 19.04
C SER A 54 4.43 -6.40 18.14
N VAL A 55 5.32 -7.37 18.01
CA VAL A 55 5.04 -8.68 17.38
C VAL A 55 3.85 -9.37 18.05
N LYS A 56 3.70 -9.22 19.39
CA LYS A 56 2.55 -9.79 20.11
C LYS A 56 1.25 -9.16 19.63
N GLN A 57 1.19 -7.84 19.56
CA GLN A 57 0.00 -7.14 19.06
C GLN A 57 -0.34 -7.53 17.63
N LEU A 58 0.68 -7.71 16.75
CA LEU A 58 0.45 -8.20 15.40
C LEU A 58 -0.23 -9.58 15.41
N LYS A 59 0.24 -10.51 16.24
CA LYS A 59 -0.36 -11.85 16.39
C LYS A 59 -1.81 -11.77 16.88
N ASP A 60 -2.08 -10.92 17.86
CA ASP A 60 -3.42 -10.71 18.41
C ASP A 60 -4.37 -10.19 17.30
N ILE A 61 -3.93 -9.21 16.49
CA ILE A 61 -4.71 -8.70 15.34
C ILE A 61 -4.96 -9.78 14.30
N LEU A 62 -3.96 -10.62 13.99
CA LEU A 62 -4.11 -11.71 13.03
C LEU A 62 -5.14 -12.74 13.52
N GLU A 63 -5.18 -13.05 14.82
CA GLU A 63 -6.17 -13.97 15.39
C GLU A 63 -7.59 -13.37 15.36
N ASP A 64 -7.73 -12.09 15.72
CA ASP A 64 -9.02 -11.40 15.69
C ASP A 64 -9.61 -11.35 14.27
N HIS A 65 -8.77 -11.34 13.25
CA HIS A 65 -9.14 -11.25 11.84
C HIS A 65 -8.81 -12.51 11.04
N LYS A 66 -8.87 -13.69 11.66
CA LYS A 66 -8.47 -14.97 11.05
C LYS A 66 -9.21 -15.33 9.74
N ASN A 67 -10.35 -14.73 9.48
CA ASN A 67 -11.13 -14.96 8.26
C ASN A 67 -10.81 -13.98 7.13
N ASN A 68 -9.96 -12.98 7.37
CA ASN A 68 -9.62 -11.98 6.39
C ASN A 68 -8.26 -12.24 5.75
N SER A 69 -8.12 -11.88 4.48
CA SER A 69 -6.80 -11.74 3.88
C SER A 69 -6.11 -10.49 4.42
N ILE A 70 -4.82 -10.60 4.69
CA ILE A 70 -4.02 -9.54 5.28
C ILE A 70 -3.08 -8.93 4.24
N PHE A 71 -3.05 -7.60 4.25
CA PHE A 71 -2.07 -6.77 3.57
C PHE A 71 -1.17 -6.16 4.66
N LEU A 72 0.03 -6.69 4.81
CA LEU A 72 1.00 -6.22 5.80
C LEU A 72 1.85 -5.10 5.20
N ASP A 73 1.91 -3.94 5.84
CA ASP A 73 2.63 -2.76 5.35
C ASP A 73 3.80 -2.44 6.27
N LEU A 74 5.03 -2.65 5.76
CA LEU A 74 6.27 -2.41 6.50
C LEU A 74 6.81 -1.00 6.22
N PRO A 75 6.81 -0.11 7.24
CA PRO A 75 7.29 1.25 7.11
C PRO A 75 8.82 1.31 7.20
N ILE A 76 9.48 1.27 6.06
CA ILE A 76 10.94 1.42 5.98
C ILE A 76 11.32 2.91 5.92
N LYS A 77 12.39 3.27 6.62
CA LYS A 77 12.95 4.65 6.65
C LYS A 77 11.96 5.72 7.13
N ARG A 78 10.89 5.31 7.84
CA ARG A 78 9.90 6.25 8.39
C ARG A 78 10.49 7.02 9.57
N ILE A 79 10.32 8.36 9.57
CA ILE A 79 10.83 9.27 10.62
C ILE A 79 9.70 9.92 11.44
N LYS A 80 8.49 10.01 10.88
CA LYS A 80 7.33 10.64 11.57
C LYS A 80 6.57 9.62 12.44
N PRO A 81 6.12 10.01 13.64
CA PRO A 81 5.31 9.15 14.51
C PRO A 81 3.95 8.77 13.87
N PRO A 82 3.40 7.62 14.23
CA PRO A 82 4.06 6.52 14.92
C PRO A 82 5.13 5.88 14.04
N ASN A 83 6.21 5.41 14.63
CA ASN A 83 7.36 4.89 13.90
C ASN A 83 7.93 3.60 14.51
N ASN A 84 7.05 2.73 14.96
CA ASN A 84 7.46 1.40 15.40
C ASN A 84 8.29 0.72 14.31
N LYS A 85 9.36 0.09 14.75
CA LYS A 85 10.35 -0.53 13.86
C LYS A 85 10.33 -2.04 14.02
N TYR A 86 10.39 -2.70 12.89
CA TYR A 86 10.56 -4.15 12.82
C TYR A 86 11.69 -4.44 11.84
N THR A 87 12.48 -5.43 12.15
CA THR A 87 13.37 -6.05 11.16
C THR A 87 12.58 -7.06 10.35
N LEU A 88 13.08 -7.40 9.17
CA LEU A 88 12.47 -8.48 8.39
C LEU A 88 12.52 -9.80 9.15
N ASP A 89 13.60 -10.06 9.89
CA ASP A 89 13.79 -11.27 10.69
C ASP A 89 12.79 -11.40 11.85
N ASP A 90 12.31 -10.29 12.41
CA ASP A 90 11.21 -10.31 13.39
C ASP A 90 9.88 -10.79 12.77
N LEU A 91 9.68 -10.52 11.50
CA LEU A 91 8.43 -10.76 10.78
C LEU A 91 8.37 -12.11 10.06
N ILE A 92 9.50 -12.63 9.59
CA ILE A 92 9.58 -13.87 8.82
C ILE A 92 8.88 -15.05 9.54
N PRO A 93 9.07 -15.29 10.84
CA PRO A 93 8.38 -16.39 11.51
C PRO A 93 6.85 -16.27 11.46
N ILE A 94 6.32 -15.03 11.50
CA ILE A 94 4.88 -14.77 11.45
C ILE A 94 4.38 -14.93 10.01
N ILE A 95 5.10 -14.35 9.06
CA ILE A 95 4.76 -14.38 7.65
C ILE A 95 4.73 -15.82 7.13
N SER A 96 5.73 -16.62 7.50
CA SER A 96 5.83 -18.02 7.08
C SER A 96 4.79 -18.95 7.72
N SER A 97 4.32 -18.61 8.93
CA SER A 97 3.32 -19.41 9.64
C SER A 97 1.87 -19.01 9.36
N SER A 98 1.65 -17.83 8.75
CA SER A 98 0.30 -17.29 8.54
C SER A 98 -0.17 -17.44 7.10
N ASN A 99 -1.21 -18.25 6.90
CA ASN A 99 -1.88 -18.37 5.62
C ASN A 99 -2.75 -17.16 5.25
N GLN A 100 -2.94 -16.22 6.16
CA GLN A 100 -3.76 -15.01 5.94
C GLN A 100 -3.01 -13.92 5.20
N ILE A 101 -1.68 -13.80 5.42
CA ILE A 101 -0.86 -12.77 4.80
C ILE A 101 -0.71 -13.09 3.31
N LYS A 102 -1.33 -12.27 2.48
CA LYS A 102 -1.33 -12.42 1.02
C LYS A 102 -0.52 -11.34 0.31
N TYR A 103 -0.35 -10.20 0.96
CA TYR A 103 0.35 -9.05 0.41
C TYR A 103 1.33 -8.50 1.44
N PHE A 104 2.51 -8.13 0.98
CA PHE A 104 3.53 -7.52 1.81
C PHE A 104 4.03 -6.24 1.12
N ALA A 105 3.71 -5.08 1.70
CA ALA A 105 4.11 -3.80 1.16
C ALA A 105 5.38 -3.28 1.82
N ILE A 106 6.23 -2.67 1.00
CA ILE A 106 7.54 -2.15 1.40
C ILE A 106 7.57 -0.67 1.05
N SER A 107 7.73 0.18 2.08
CA SER A 107 7.80 1.63 1.90
C SER A 107 9.14 2.09 1.34
N ASN A 108 9.13 3.26 0.69
CA ASN A 108 10.34 3.94 0.22
C ASN A 108 11.23 3.11 -0.71
N VAL A 109 10.63 2.32 -1.60
CA VAL A 109 11.34 1.61 -2.66
C VAL A 109 11.71 2.61 -3.75
N GLU A 110 12.98 2.76 -4.05
CA GLU A 110 13.51 3.67 -5.07
C GLU A 110 14.34 2.97 -6.15
N SER A 111 14.79 1.73 -5.88
CA SER A 111 15.56 0.89 -6.81
C SER A 111 15.25 -0.60 -6.62
N PRO A 112 15.66 -1.47 -7.55
CA PRO A 112 15.60 -2.93 -7.37
C PRO A 112 16.28 -3.42 -6.09
N ASP A 113 17.41 -2.82 -5.73
CA ASP A 113 18.22 -3.20 -4.57
C ASP A 113 17.43 -3.09 -3.26
N ASP A 114 16.48 -2.16 -3.18
CA ASP A 114 15.59 -2.02 -2.02
C ASP A 114 14.65 -3.24 -1.84
N LEU A 115 14.57 -4.13 -2.82
CA LEU A 115 13.70 -5.31 -2.81
C LEU A 115 14.45 -6.64 -2.64
N GLU A 116 15.76 -6.68 -2.79
CA GLU A 116 16.55 -7.93 -2.84
C GLU A 116 16.32 -8.82 -1.62
N ASP A 117 16.51 -8.30 -0.41
CA ASP A 117 16.31 -9.04 0.84
C ASP A 117 14.88 -9.60 0.96
N TYR A 118 13.89 -8.86 0.47
CA TYR A 118 12.48 -9.25 0.55
C TYR A 118 12.16 -10.34 -0.46
N ILE A 119 12.71 -10.26 -1.65
CA ILE A 119 12.55 -11.27 -2.71
C ILE A 119 13.14 -12.61 -2.25
N GLU A 120 14.29 -12.57 -1.57
CA GLU A 120 14.95 -13.77 -1.06
C GLU A 120 14.20 -14.41 0.11
N LYS A 121 13.69 -13.60 1.06
CA LYS A 121 13.20 -14.07 2.35
C LYS A 121 11.67 -14.25 2.42
N ILE A 122 10.90 -13.50 1.63
CA ILE A 122 9.43 -13.58 1.67
C ILE A 122 8.95 -14.79 0.86
N PRO A 123 8.04 -15.62 1.40
CA PRO A 123 7.48 -16.75 0.68
C PRO A 123 6.83 -16.34 -0.65
N THR A 124 7.07 -17.12 -1.71
CA THR A 124 6.63 -16.82 -3.09
C THR A 124 5.12 -16.77 -3.30
N ASN A 125 4.35 -17.30 -2.36
CA ASN A 125 2.88 -17.21 -2.35
C ASN A 125 2.35 -15.88 -1.83
N ILE A 126 3.24 -14.97 -1.40
CA ILE A 126 2.91 -13.61 -0.94
C ILE A 126 3.31 -12.62 -2.01
N VAL A 127 2.39 -11.74 -2.36
CA VAL A 127 2.62 -10.71 -3.37
C VAL A 127 3.37 -9.55 -2.73
N LEU A 128 4.59 -9.27 -3.21
CA LEU A 128 5.33 -8.07 -2.83
C LEU A 128 4.70 -6.83 -3.49
N VAL A 129 4.52 -5.77 -2.71
CA VAL A 129 3.90 -4.52 -3.15
C VAL A 129 4.83 -3.35 -2.85
N PRO A 130 5.73 -2.98 -3.78
CA PRO A 130 6.54 -1.78 -3.62
C PRO A 130 5.66 -0.53 -3.49
N LYS A 131 5.96 0.31 -2.50
CA LYS A 131 5.33 1.60 -2.35
C LYS A 131 6.15 2.67 -3.05
N ILE A 132 5.50 3.33 -3.99
CA ILE A 132 6.07 4.39 -4.81
C ILE A 132 5.76 5.72 -4.14
N GLU A 133 6.78 6.31 -3.54
CA GLU A 133 6.68 7.45 -2.63
C GLU A 133 7.63 8.58 -3.00
N SER A 134 8.33 8.49 -4.14
CA SER A 134 9.31 9.50 -4.57
C SER A 134 9.39 9.64 -6.09
N PRO A 135 9.89 10.80 -6.58
CA PRO A 135 10.23 10.97 -8.00
C PRO A 135 11.23 9.92 -8.50
N THR A 136 12.25 9.59 -7.70
CA THR A 136 13.25 8.56 -8.03
C THR A 136 12.61 7.21 -8.29
N ALA A 137 11.69 6.77 -7.43
CA ALA A 137 10.95 5.53 -7.62
C ALA A 137 10.18 5.50 -8.95
N ILE A 138 9.56 6.63 -9.33
CA ILE A 138 8.82 6.73 -10.60
C ILE A 138 9.76 6.70 -11.81
N LEU A 139 10.95 7.27 -11.69
CA LEU A 139 11.95 7.22 -12.76
C LEU A 139 12.50 5.81 -12.97
N ASN A 140 12.66 5.04 -11.89
CA ASN A 140 13.18 3.68 -11.90
C ASN A 140 12.07 2.60 -11.96
N ILE A 141 10.83 2.99 -12.26
CA ILE A 141 9.66 2.11 -12.14
C ILE A 141 9.77 0.83 -12.95
N SER A 142 10.37 0.88 -14.12
CA SER A 142 10.57 -0.30 -14.98
C SER A 142 11.50 -1.32 -14.34
N GLU A 143 12.60 -0.86 -13.76
CA GLU A 143 13.58 -1.70 -13.10
C GLU A 143 12.99 -2.33 -11.83
N ILE A 144 12.28 -1.54 -11.03
CA ILE A 144 11.60 -2.00 -9.81
C ILE A 144 10.56 -3.10 -10.16
N VAL A 145 9.74 -2.90 -11.17
CA VAL A 145 8.70 -3.86 -11.55
C VAL A 145 9.28 -5.15 -12.10
N ASN A 146 10.39 -5.07 -12.83
CA ASN A 146 11.01 -6.23 -13.46
C ASN A 146 11.55 -7.25 -12.44
N VAL A 147 12.00 -6.82 -11.26
CA VAL A 147 12.54 -7.73 -10.22
C VAL A 147 11.45 -8.37 -9.34
N ILE A 148 10.20 -7.89 -9.37
CA ILE A 148 9.12 -8.50 -8.60
C ILE A 148 8.88 -9.93 -9.12
N PRO A 149 8.95 -10.98 -8.26
CA PRO A 149 8.98 -12.36 -8.72
C PRO A 149 7.62 -12.91 -9.17
N THR A 150 6.51 -12.26 -8.79
CA THR A 150 5.16 -12.75 -9.09
C THR A 150 4.65 -12.26 -10.44
N ASP A 151 3.85 -13.07 -11.16
CA ASP A 151 3.21 -12.68 -12.42
C ASP A 151 2.25 -11.50 -12.21
N LYS A 152 1.56 -11.48 -11.08
CA LYS A 152 0.70 -10.38 -10.68
C LYS A 152 1.53 -9.25 -10.08
N LYS A 153 1.85 -8.25 -10.88
CA LYS A 153 2.57 -7.05 -10.44
C LYS A 153 1.61 -6.06 -9.81
N ILE A 154 1.91 -5.65 -8.58
CA ILE A 154 1.11 -4.65 -7.85
C ILE A 154 2.06 -3.60 -7.28
N LEU A 155 1.71 -2.34 -7.46
CA LEU A 155 2.38 -1.20 -6.85
C LEU A 155 1.39 -0.43 -5.99
N MET A 156 1.88 0.32 -5.02
CA MET A 156 1.08 1.23 -4.21
C MET A 156 1.65 2.64 -4.28
N LEU A 157 0.85 3.61 -4.71
CA LEU A 157 1.23 5.02 -4.69
C LEU A 157 0.80 5.67 -3.37
N ASP A 158 1.75 6.24 -2.64
CA ASP A 158 1.48 7.14 -1.53
C ASP A 158 1.60 8.60 -2.02
N HIS A 159 0.45 9.25 -2.19
CA HIS A 159 0.38 10.61 -2.74
C HIS A 159 1.03 11.65 -1.83
N ASP A 160 0.81 11.52 -0.53
CA ASP A 160 1.28 12.51 0.44
C ASP A 160 2.79 12.46 0.59
N ASP A 161 3.36 11.25 0.64
CA ASP A 161 4.81 11.08 0.76
C ASP A 161 5.52 11.44 -0.56
N LEU A 162 4.94 11.14 -1.73
CA LEU A 162 5.44 11.61 -3.02
C LEU A 162 5.46 13.14 -3.09
N PHE A 163 4.34 13.79 -2.73
CA PHE A 163 4.23 15.25 -2.76
C PHE A 163 5.24 15.90 -1.81
N ALA A 164 5.36 15.37 -0.58
CA ALA A 164 6.32 15.85 0.39
C ALA A 164 7.78 15.74 -0.11
N LYS A 165 8.12 14.68 -0.84
CA LYS A 165 9.47 14.51 -1.41
C LYS A 165 9.74 15.50 -2.56
N ILE A 166 8.76 15.76 -3.41
CA ILE A 166 8.85 16.79 -4.48
C ILE A 166 9.18 18.15 -3.86
N LEU A 167 8.44 18.54 -2.83
CA LEU A 167 8.69 19.81 -2.11
C LEU A 167 10.07 19.83 -1.46
N LYS A 168 10.47 18.72 -0.82
CA LYS A 168 11.78 18.62 -0.18
C LYS A 168 12.94 18.72 -1.16
N ASN A 169 12.75 18.20 -2.37
CA ASN A 169 13.75 18.29 -3.44
C ASN A 169 13.81 19.69 -4.09
N GLY A 170 12.91 20.62 -3.74
CA GLY A 170 12.81 21.92 -4.38
C GLY A 170 12.26 21.87 -5.80
N GLU A 171 11.57 20.80 -6.16
CA GLU A 171 10.96 20.65 -7.48
C GLU A 171 9.66 21.46 -7.58
N PRO A 172 9.28 21.92 -8.80
CA PRO A 172 8.00 22.57 -9.01
C PRO A 172 6.81 21.69 -8.61
N VAL A 173 5.81 22.28 -7.96
CA VAL A 173 4.60 21.57 -7.51
C VAL A 173 3.87 20.88 -8.67
N ASP A 174 3.91 21.48 -9.84
CA ASP A 174 3.27 20.93 -11.06
C ASP A 174 3.87 19.58 -11.50
N ASN A 175 5.10 19.28 -11.09
CA ASN A 175 5.72 17.97 -11.32
C ASN A 175 4.93 16.83 -10.68
N PHE A 176 4.17 17.10 -9.61
CA PHE A 176 3.35 16.08 -8.97
C PHE A 176 2.38 15.41 -9.96
N LYS A 177 1.66 16.20 -10.75
CA LYS A 177 0.74 15.67 -11.78
C LYS A 177 1.48 14.91 -12.85
N ILE A 178 2.65 15.42 -13.26
CA ILE A 178 3.50 14.78 -14.30
C ILE A 178 3.97 13.41 -13.82
N TYR A 179 4.46 13.29 -12.59
CA TYR A 179 4.90 12.03 -12.02
C TYR A 179 3.76 11.02 -11.86
N ILE A 180 2.59 11.46 -11.39
CA ILE A 180 1.41 10.59 -11.30
C ILE A 180 1.02 10.07 -12.68
N GLN A 181 0.94 10.94 -13.68
CA GLN A 181 0.57 10.54 -15.05
C GLN A 181 1.58 9.52 -15.60
N LYS A 182 2.88 9.78 -15.46
CA LYS A 182 3.92 8.86 -15.88
C LYS A 182 3.77 7.47 -15.25
N LEU A 183 3.49 7.42 -13.94
CA LEU A 183 3.29 6.16 -13.22
C LEU A 183 2.04 5.42 -13.72
N VAL A 184 0.94 6.14 -13.92
CA VAL A 184 -0.32 5.59 -14.44
C VAL A 184 -0.12 5.00 -15.83
N ASP A 185 0.49 5.76 -16.74
CA ASP A 185 0.74 5.33 -18.13
C ASP A 185 1.63 4.09 -18.18
N TYR A 186 2.65 4.03 -17.32
CA TYR A 186 3.50 2.85 -17.19
C TYR A 186 2.69 1.63 -16.72
N CYS A 187 1.90 1.78 -15.66
CA CYS A 187 1.11 0.68 -15.09
C CYS A 187 0.07 0.15 -16.09
N ASP A 188 -0.63 1.05 -16.79
CA ASP A 188 -1.61 0.69 -17.81
C ASP A 188 -0.97 -0.06 -18.99
N SER A 189 0.19 0.41 -19.46
CA SER A 189 0.89 -0.19 -20.59
C SER A 189 1.46 -1.57 -20.26
N ASN A 190 1.86 -1.79 -19.02
CA ASN A 190 2.53 -3.01 -18.58
C ASN A 190 1.61 -3.95 -17.77
N LYS A 191 0.31 -3.67 -17.69
CA LYS A 191 -0.69 -4.46 -16.94
C LYS A 191 -0.34 -4.60 -15.45
N VAL A 192 0.28 -3.58 -14.88
CA VAL A 192 0.58 -3.48 -13.45
C VAL A 192 -0.62 -2.91 -12.74
N ILE A 193 -1.01 -3.51 -11.61
CA ILE A 193 -2.09 -2.99 -10.76
C ILE A 193 -1.52 -1.85 -9.92
N LEU A 194 -2.07 -0.65 -10.06
CA LEU A 194 -1.70 0.49 -9.24
C LEU A 194 -2.75 0.70 -8.13
N LEU A 195 -2.35 0.46 -6.89
CA LEU A 195 -3.13 0.83 -5.72
C LEU A 195 -2.90 2.30 -5.40
N ARG A 196 -3.99 3.05 -5.24
CA ARG A 196 -3.94 4.47 -4.87
C ARG A 196 -4.79 4.70 -3.63
N THR A 197 -4.25 5.45 -2.69
CA THR A 197 -5.03 5.88 -1.51
C THR A 197 -6.04 6.93 -1.97
N ILE A 198 -7.32 6.64 -1.81
CA ILE A 198 -8.38 7.63 -2.00
C ILE A 198 -8.78 8.11 -0.61
N GLY A 199 -8.46 9.36 -0.30
CA GLY A 199 -8.96 10.00 0.91
C GLY A 199 -10.41 10.46 0.70
N VAL A 200 -11.28 10.18 1.68
CA VAL A 200 -12.55 10.87 1.79
C VAL A 200 -12.26 12.20 2.50
N MET A 201 -12.40 13.30 1.79
CA MET A 201 -12.34 14.62 2.40
C MET A 201 -13.75 14.99 2.84
N PHE A 202 -13.94 15.11 4.14
CA PHE A 202 -15.15 15.75 4.68
C PHE A 202 -15.05 17.26 4.47
N SER A 203 -16.18 17.89 4.14
CA SER A 203 -16.21 19.35 4.06
C SER A 203 -15.92 19.97 5.44
N ASP A 204 -15.42 21.19 5.46
CA ASP A 204 -15.15 21.88 6.74
C ASP A 204 -16.44 22.11 7.57
N GLU A 205 -17.60 22.04 6.94
CA GLU A 205 -18.90 22.10 7.61
C GLU A 205 -19.18 20.83 8.41
N GLU A 206 -18.78 19.67 7.91
CA GLU A 206 -18.95 18.39 8.64
C GLU A 206 -17.99 18.25 9.82
N LYS A 207 -16.84 18.91 9.79
CA LYS A 207 -15.90 18.94 10.93
C LYS A 207 -16.41 19.71 12.13
N ARG A 208 -17.36 20.65 11.94
CA ARG A 208 -17.91 21.48 13.02
C ARG A 208 -19.05 20.82 13.80
N ILE A 209 -19.56 19.70 13.33
CA ILE A 209 -20.66 18.97 13.98
C ILE A 209 -20.11 17.93 14.99
N SER A 210 -18.83 17.68 15.00
CA SER A 210 -18.15 16.67 15.86
C SER A 210 -17.37 17.23 17.04
N ASP A 211 -17.50 18.54 17.34
CA ASP A 211 -16.92 19.19 18.52
C ASP A 211 -17.94 19.25 19.69
#